data_4088bab72a5506406b99a67703c0a86f
#
_entry.id   4088bab72a5506406b99a67703c0a86f
#
_cell.length_a   1.000
_cell.length_b   1.000
_cell.length_c   1.000
_cell.angle_alpha   90.00
_cell.angle_beta   90.00
_cell.angle_gamma   90.00
#
_symmetry.space_group_name_H-M   'P 1'
#
loop_
_entity.id
_entity.type
_entity.pdbx_description
1 polymer ?
#
loop_
_entity_poly.entity_id
_entity_poly.type
_entity_poly.pdbx_seq_one_letter_code
_entity_poly.pdbx_strand_id
1 'polypeptide(L)'
;MTLHYLLAACLTLLCLSSQAQTVAESMALFDDGKTQQAVAQLNQLGQRGNAEAQNMLGVLYDNGQGVAQDYKQARVWFEKSAAQGHASAQYHLGFMYEAGRGVAHSDKQALRWYGLAAAAAEPNAQYRLALMNLNGFGMTPNPVEARKWFALAAAQGDPHAQRHLGTLYAKGLGVKQNKVLAYMWLDIARGLGEQSAVRTLAELSETMSKESVTRAQELATRCIANSYQGCEAAI
;
A
#
# COMPACT_ATOMS: atom_id res chain seq x y z
N MET A 1 -4.95 28.74 44.18
CA MET A 1 -4.10 28.52 43.02
C MET A 1 -4.32 27.19 42.28
N THR A 2 -4.98 26.22 42.87
CA THR A 2 -5.17 24.86 42.28
C THR A 2 -6.31 24.73 41.25
N LEU A 3 -7.31 25.60 41.30
CA LEU A 3 -8.49 25.50 40.42
C LEU A 3 -8.21 25.98 38.97
N HIS A 4 -7.30 26.97 38.80
CA HIS A 4 -6.94 27.48 37.47
C HIS A 4 -6.08 26.50 36.65
N TYR A 5 -5.27 25.65 37.29
CA TYR A 5 -4.46 24.63 36.60
C TYR A 5 -5.30 23.44 36.12
N LEU A 6 -6.35 23.08 36.85
CA LEU A 6 -7.28 22.03 36.46
C LEU A 6 -8.15 22.42 35.25
N LEU A 7 -8.59 23.70 35.19
CA LEU A 7 -9.33 24.22 34.04
C LEU A 7 -8.47 24.32 32.77
N ALA A 8 -7.19 24.73 32.90
CA ALA A 8 -6.27 24.77 31.77
C ALA A 8 -5.94 23.37 31.25
N ALA A 9 -5.73 22.39 32.13
CA ALA A 9 -5.49 20.99 31.73
C ALA A 9 -6.72 20.34 31.08
N CYS A 10 -7.93 20.60 31.54
CA CYS A 10 -9.16 20.14 30.89
C CYS A 10 -9.39 20.78 29.53
N LEU A 11 -9.08 22.06 29.34
CA LEU A 11 -9.19 22.73 28.05
C LEU A 11 -8.18 22.20 27.03
N THR A 12 -6.96 21.85 27.45
CA THR A 12 -5.94 21.27 26.57
C THR A 12 -6.28 19.81 26.18
N LEU A 13 -6.83 19.01 27.10
CA LEU A 13 -7.31 17.64 26.82
C LEU A 13 -8.55 17.63 25.91
N LEU A 14 -9.48 18.56 26.08
CA LEU A 14 -10.63 18.74 25.20
C LEU A 14 -10.22 19.20 23.80
N CYS A 15 -9.19 20.06 23.65
CA CYS A 15 -8.66 20.45 22.36
C CYS A 15 -7.94 19.30 21.63
N LEU A 16 -7.24 18.40 22.34
CA LEU A 16 -6.57 17.25 21.75
C LEU A 16 -7.57 16.17 21.30
N SER A 17 -8.66 15.96 22.05
CA SER A 17 -9.72 15.03 21.63
C SER A 17 -10.55 15.56 20.44
N SER A 18 -10.71 16.89 20.32
CA SER A 18 -11.43 17.49 19.18
C SER A 18 -10.66 17.40 17.86
N GLN A 19 -9.32 17.30 17.87
CA GLN A 19 -8.53 17.19 16.64
C GLN A 19 -8.54 15.77 16.05
N ALA A 20 -8.57 14.72 16.87
CA ALA A 20 -8.68 13.34 16.41
C ALA A 20 -10.10 13.00 15.90
N GLN A 21 -11.13 13.62 16.47
CA GLN A 21 -12.52 13.46 16.02
C GLN A 21 -12.79 14.10 14.65
N THR A 22 -12.12 15.17 14.30
CA THR A 22 -12.49 16.00 13.14
C THR A 22 -12.15 15.40 11.77
N VAL A 23 -11.12 14.54 11.61
CA VAL A 23 -10.88 13.86 10.32
C VAL A 23 -11.97 12.81 10.06
N ALA A 24 -12.31 12.02 11.08
CA ALA A 24 -13.40 11.04 10.98
C ALA A 24 -14.76 11.70 10.71
N GLU A 25 -15.05 12.83 11.34
CA GLU A 25 -16.27 13.63 11.07
C GLU A 25 -16.28 14.18 9.64
N SER A 26 -15.14 14.63 9.12
CA SER A 26 -15.03 15.08 7.73
C SER A 26 -15.31 13.95 6.74
N MET A 27 -14.87 12.73 7.06
CA MET A 27 -15.19 11.55 6.23
C MET A 27 -16.68 11.21 6.28
N ALA A 28 -17.30 11.24 7.46
CA ALA A 28 -18.75 11.03 7.59
C ALA A 28 -19.55 12.06 6.77
N LEU A 29 -19.07 13.30 6.64
CA LEU A 29 -19.70 14.30 5.78
C LEU A 29 -19.64 13.94 4.29
N PHE A 30 -18.59 13.24 3.84
CA PHE A 30 -18.56 12.71 2.47
C PHE A 30 -19.62 11.63 2.28
N ASP A 31 -19.75 10.70 3.23
CA ASP A 31 -20.75 9.63 3.20
C ASP A 31 -22.19 10.18 3.18
N ASP A 32 -22.42 11.29 3.90
CA ASP A 32 -23.67 12.05 3.90
C ASP A 32 -23.91 12.92 2.64
N GLY A 33 -23.00 12.93 1.68
CA GLY A 33 -23.06 13.76 0.48
C GLY A 33 -22.76 15.25 0.71
N LYS A 34 -22.33 15.64 1.92
CA LYS A 34 -21.98 17.03 2.28
C LYS A 34 -20.52 17.37 1.91
N THR A 35 -20.15 17.07 0.68
CA THR A 35 -18.76 17.12 0.17
C THR A 35 -18.09 18.46 0.40
N GLN A 36 -18.77 19.60 0.17
CA GLN A 36 -18.19 20.93 0.36
C GLN A 36 -17.84 21.23 1.82
N GLN A 37 -18.66 20.73 2.75
CA GLN A 37 -18.39 20.91 4.19
C GLN A 37 -17.19 20.05 4.61
N ALA A 38 -17.12 18.81 4.11
CA ALA A 38 -16.00 17.90 4.34
C ALA A 38 -14.67 18.52 3.85
N VAL A 39 -14.64 19.03 2.61
CA VAL A 39 -13.46 19.72 2.06
C VAL A 39 -13.06 20.92 2.90
N ALA A 40 -14.02 21.75 3.34
CA ALA A 40 -13.72 22.91 4.17
C ALA A 40 -13.10 22.52 5.52
N GLN A 41 -13.61 21.48 6.18
CA GLN A 41 -13.04 20.96 7.43
C GLN A 41 -11.64 20.38 7.23
N LEU A 42 -11.46 19.55 6.19
CA LEU A 42 -10.14 18.98 5.86
C LEU A 42 -9.12 20.07 5.55
N ASN A 43 -9.50 21.16 4.86
CA ASN A 43 -8.62 22.30 4.62
C ASN A 43 -8.18 22.97 5.92
N GLN A 44 -9.09 23.17 6.89
CA GLN A 44 -8.73 23.74 8.19
C GLN A 44 -7.73 22.84 8.94
N LEU A 45 -7.97 21.53 8.96
CA LEU A 45 -7.09 20.56 9.59
C LEU A 45 -5.72 20.49 8.90
N GLY A 46 -5.71 20.44 7.59
CA GLY A 46 -4.48 20.38 6.79
C GLY A 46 -3.62 21.64 6.95
N GLN A 47 -4.25 22.82 7.04
CA GLN A 47 -3.55 24.09 7.34
C GLN A 47 -2.96 24.11 8.75
N ARG A 48 -3.58 23.42 9.71
CA ARG A 48 -3.07 23.25 11.09
C ARG A 48 -1.99 22.16 11.19
N GLY A 49 -1.62 21.53 10.09
CA GLY A 49 -0.54 20.55 10.04
C GLY A 49 -0.95 19.09 10.23
N ASN A 50 -2.24 18.77 10.27
CA ASN A 50 -2.67 17.37 10.38
C ASN A 50 -2.28 16.60 9.12
N ALA A 51 -1.37 15.60 9.25
CA ALA A 51 -0.80 14.86 8.14
C ALA A 51 -1.85 14.02 7.40
N GLU A 52 -2.79 13.40 8.10
CA GLU A 52 -3.87 12.63 7.50
C GLU A 52 -4.79 13.52 6.66
N ALA A 53 -5.22 14.67 7.19
CA ALA A 53 -6.02 15.63 6.44
C ALA A 53 -5.28 16.16 5.21
N GLN A 54 -3.98 16.41 5.31
CA GLN A 54 -3.13 16.80 4.19
C GLN A 54 -3.09 15.71 3.10
N ASN A 55 -2.92 14.44 3.49
CA ASN A 55 -2.99 13.32 2.55
C ASN A 55 -4.35 13.25 1.86
N MET A 56 -5.44 13.37 2.62
CA MET A 56 -6.79 13.35 2.08
C MET A 56 -7.04 14.50 1.10
N LEU A 57 -6.60 15.72 1.42
CA LEU A 57 -6.68 16.85 0.49
C LEU A 57 -5.90 16.56 -0.80
N GLY A 58 -4.72 15.96 -0.69
CA GLY A 58 -3.97 15.51 -1.86
C GLY A 58 -4.79 14.57 -2.74
N VAL A 59 -5.45 13.57 -2.17
CA VAL A 59 -6.33 12.63 -2.88
C VAL A 59 -7.54 13.34 -3.52
N LEU A 60 -8.17 14.30 -2.81
CA LEU A 60 -9.30 15.05 -3.34
C LEU A 60 -8.91 15.90 -4.56
N TYR A 61 -7.76 16.58 -4.51
CA TYR A 61 -7.25 17.33 -5.66
C TYR A 61 -6.76 16.43 -6.80
N ASP A 62 -6.18 15.26 -6.51
CA ASP A 62 -5.78 14.29 -7.55
C ASP A 62 -6.97 13.73 -8.31
N ASN A 63 -8.09 13.47 -7.61
CA ASN A 63 -9.29 12.87 -8.19
C ASN A 63 -10.34 13.89 -8.65
N GLY A 64 -10.24 15.16 -8.24
CA GLY A 64 -11.29 16.17 -8.50
C GLY A 64 -12.56 15.92 -7.67
N GLN A 65 -12.45 15.37 -6.45
CA GLN A 65 -13.59 15.08 -5.59
C GLN A 65 -13.92 16.25 -4.67
N GLY A 66 -15.02 16.94 -4.93
CA GLY A 66 -15.44 18.12 -4.17
C GLY A 66 -14.62 19.38 -4.44
N VAL A 67 -13.58 19.29 -5.23
CA VAL A 67 -12.72 20.36 -5.74
C VAL A 67 -12.42 20.11 -7.21
N ALA A 68 -12.03 21.15 -7.96
CA ALA A 68 -11.52 20.96 -9.31
C ALA A 68 -10.22 20.14 -9.25
N GLN A 69 -10.07 19.17 -10.17
CA GLN A 69 -8.85 18.37 -10.26
C GLN A 69 -7.63 19.26 -10.49
N ASP A 70 -6.61 19.13 -9.65
CA ASP A 70 -5.36 19.87 -9.77
C ASP A 70 -4.19 19.04 -9.21
N TYR A 71 -3.43 18.40 -10.09
CA TYR A 71 -2.28 17.59 -9.72
C TYR A 71 -1.16 18.40 -9.04
N LYS A 72 -1.03 19.70 -9.32
CA LYS A 72 -0.04 20.56 -8.65
C LYS A 72 -0.43 20.83 -7.20
N GLN A 73 -1.71 21.08 -6.94
CA GLN A 73 -2.23 21.20 -5.59
C GLN A 73 -2.17 19.88 -4.83
N ALA A 74 -2.54 18.77 -5.47
CA ALA A 74 -2.40 17.43 -4.90
C ALA A 74 -0.96 17.18 -4.42
N ARG A 75 0.03 17.46 -5.27
CA ARG A 75 1.44 17.35 -4.92
C ARG A 75 1.81 18.16 -3.68
N VAL A 76 1.41 19.44 -3.63
CA VAL A 76 1.72 20.30 -2.48
C VAL A 76 1.20 19.73 -1.17
N TRP A 77 -0.01 19.18 -1.19
CA TRP A 77 -0.60 18.55 0.00
C TRP A 77 0.08 17.24 0.36
N PHE A 78 0.37 16.38 -0.63
CA PHE A 78 1.13 15.15 -0.40
C PHE A 78 2.55 15.44 0.12
N GLU A 79 3.25 16.46 -0.39
CA GLU A 79 4.58 16.85 0.11
C GLU A 79 4.54 17.26 1.59
N LYS A 80 3.53 18.04 2.00
CA LYS A 80 3.35 18.42 3.41
C LYS A 80 3.11 17.20 4.32
N SER A 81 2.26 16.30 3.89
CA SER A 81 1.95 15.07 4.63
C SER A 81 3.16 14.11 4.67
N ALA A 82 3.81 13.89 3.54
CA ALA A 82 4.97 13.01 3.41
C ALA A 82 6.19 13.50 4.22
N ALA A 83 6.36 14.81 4.34
CA ALA A 83 7.40 15.41 5.19
C ALA A 83 7.23 15.07 6.68
N GLN A 84 6.03 14.72 7.09
CA GLN A 84 5.70 14.25 8.45
C GLN A 84 5.80 12.71 8.57
N GLY A 85 6.25 12.01 7.52
CA GLY A 85 6.40 10.56 7.51
C GLY A 85 5.13 9.78 7.17
N HIS A 86 4.06 10.44 6.69
CA HIS A 86 2.81 9.76 6.35
C HIS A 86 3.01 8.83 5.14
N ALA A 87 2.95 7.51 5.36
CA ALA A 87 3.32 6.50 4.38
C ALA A 87 2.48 6.54 3.10
N SER A 88 1.15 6.70 3.22
CA SER A 88 0.28 6.78 2.04
C SER A 88 0.56 8.04 1.21
N ALA A 89 0.91 9.17 1.84
CA ALA A 89 1.30 10.38 1.10
C ALA A 89 2.63 10.19 0.36
N GLN A 90 3.59 9.50 0.97
CA GLN A 90 4.84 9.11 0.31
C GLN A 90 4.57 8.17 -0.88
N TYR A 91 3.66 7.20 -0.73
CA TYR A 91 3.21 6.37 -1.85
C TYR A 91 2.60 7.20 -2.99
N HIS A 92 1.70 8.14 -2.68
CA HIS A 92 1.09 9.00 -3.69
C HIS A 92 2.11 9.86 -4.42
N LEU A 93 3.12 10.40 -3.74
CA LEU A 93 4.23 11.10 -4.40
C LEU A 93 5.02 10.17 -5.31
N GLY A 94 5.30 8.96 -4.90
CA GLY A 94 5.92 7.94 -5.74
C GLY A 94 5.14 7.72 -7.03
N PHE A 95 3.82 7.56 -6.91
CA PHE A 95 2.92 7.39 -8.04
C PHE A 95 2.86 8.63 -8.95
N MET A 96 2.87 9.83 -8.40
CA MET A 96 2.90 11.07 -9.19
C MET A 96 4.18 11.14 -10.05
N TYR A 97 5.33 10.79 -9.50
CA TYR A 97 6.58 10.74 -10.27
C TYR A 97 6.61 9.61 -11.29
N GLU A 98 6.08 8.42 -10.97
CA GLU A 98 5.95 7.29 -11.90
C GLU A 98 5.03 7.63 -13.08
N ALA A 99 3.92 8.30 -12.81
CA ALA A 99 2.92 8.63 -13.83
C ALA A 99 3.16 9.99 -14.53
N GLY A 100 4.08 10.83 -14.04
CA GLY A 100 4.28 12.19 -14.54
C GLY A 100 3.11 13.14 -14.25
N ARG A 101 2.35 12.89 -13.15
CA ARG A 101 1.18 13.70 -12.76
C ARG A 101 1.62 14.91 -11.94
N GLY A 102 1.43 16.12 -12.46
CA GLY A 102 1.80 17.37 -11.78
C GLY A 102 3.31 17.58 -11.55
N VAL A 103 4.12 16.64 -12.02
CA VAL A 103 5.60 16.63 -12.00
C VAL A 103 6.12 16.01 -13.28
N ALA A 104 7.39 16.27 -13.63
CA ALA A 104 8.06 15.52 -14.68
C ALA A 104 8.23 14.05 -14.24
N HIS A 105 7.98 13.11 -15.15
CA HIS A 105 8.21 11.68 -14.91
C HIS A 105 9.64 11.41 -14.44
N SER A 106 9.79 10.60 -13.41
CA SER A 106 11.10 10.23 -12.88
C SER A 106 11.04 8.94 -12.06
N ASP A 107 11.45 7.82 -12.66
CA ASP A 107 11.56 6.54 -11.95
C ASP A 107 12.47 6.64 -10.72
N LYS A 108 13.54 7.44 -10.78
CA LYS A 108 14.45 7.64 -9.65
C LYS A 108 13.75 8.30 -8.45
N GLN A 109 12.89 9.29 -8.68
CA GLN A 109 12.12 9.93 -7.62
C GLN A 109 11.01 9.00 -7.13
N ALA A 110 10.33 8.29 -8.05
CA ALA A 110 9.33 7.29 -7.69
C ALA A 110 9.94 6.22 -6.78
N LEU A 111 11.10 5.68 -7.15
CA LEU A 111 11.85 4.69 -6.35
C LEU A 111 12.15 5.19 -4.94
N ARG A 112 12.59 6.46 -4.82
CA ARG A 112 12.88 7.07 -3.52
C ARG A 112 11.63 7.14 -2.63
N TRP A 113 10.53 7.64 -3.17
CA TRP A 113 9.29 7.83 -2.42
C TRP A 113 8.62 6.49 -2.07
N TYR A 114 8.57 5.55 -3.02
CA TYR A 114 8.09 4.20 -2.73
C TYR A 114 8.96 3.49 -1.69
N GLY A 115 10.30 3.71 -1.73
CA GLY A 115 11.21 3.14 -0.73
C GLY A 115 10.88 3.62 0.69
N LEU A 116 10.59 4.91 0.88
CA LEU A 116 10.18 5.47 2.18
C LEU A 116 8.85 4.89 2.64
N ALA A 117 7.84 4.87 1.76
CA ALA A 117 6.52 4.33 2.08
C ALA A 117 6.57 2.82 2.37
N ALA A 118 7.33 2.04 1.59
CA ALA A 118 7.50 0.61 1.78
C ALA A 118 8.19 0.26 3.10
N ALA A 119 9.19 1.06 3.51
CA ALA A 119 9.85 0.93 4.81
C ALA A 119 8.90 1.23 5.98
N ALA A 120 7.88 2.07 5.76
CA ALA A 120 6.78 2.32 6.70
C ALA A 120 5.63 1.30 6.54
N ALA A 121 5.89 0.16 5.90
CA ALA A 121 4.96 -0.94 5.69
C ALA A 121 3.69 -0.60 4.86
N GLU A 122 3.72 0.44 4.02
CA GLU A 122 2.63 0.74 3.09
C GLU A 122 2.54 -0.37 2.01
N PRO A 123 1.42 -1.14 1.94
CA PRO A 123 1.36 -2.34 1.09
C PRO A 123 1.51 -2.04 -0.41
N ASN A 124 0.84 -0.98 -0.89
CA ASN A 124 0.91 -0.59 -2.29
C ASN A 124 2.32 -0.15 -2.68
N ALA A 125 3.04 0.52 -1.77
CA ALA A 125 4.42 0.93 -2.00
C ALA A 125 5.37 -0.27 -2.03
N GLN A 126 5.17 -1.27 -1.17
CA GLN A 126 5.95 -2.52 -1.20
C GLN A 126 5.77 -3.25 -2.54
N TYR A 127 4.53 -3.36 -3.01
CA TYR A 127 4.23 -3.94 -4.31
C TYR A 127 4.89 -3.16 -5.47
N ARG A 128 4.75 -1.81 -5.49
CA ARG A 128 5.38 -0.97 -6.53
C ARG A 128 6.90 -1.06 -6.49
N LEU A 129 7.50 -1.02 -5.31
CA LEU A 129 8.94 -1.16 -5.14
C LEU A 129 9.44 -2.53 -5.62
N ALA A 130 8.66 -3.59 -5.38
CA ALA A 130 8.95 -4.92 -5.90
C ALA A 130 8.97 -4.94 -7.44
N LEU A 131 7.98 -4.33 -8.09
CA LEU A 131 7.93 -4.21 -9.55
C LEU A 131 9.11 -3.40 -10.11
N MET A 132 9.48 -2.29 -9.47
CA MET A 132 10.62 -1.48 -9.88
C MET A 132 11.93 -2.27 -9.79
N ASN A 133 12.11 -3.05 -8.70
CA ASN A 133 13.26 -3.94 -8.55
C ASN A 133 13.26 -5.07 -9.60
N LEU A 134 12.10 -5.65 -9.92
CA LEU A 134 12.01 -6.75 -10.88
C LEU A 134 12.34 -6.29 -12.30
N ASN A 135 11.83 -5.14 -12.70
CA ASN A 135 11.91 -4.62 -14.07
C ASN A 135 13.09 -3.66 -14.29
N GLY A 136 13.71 -3.16 -13.23
CA GLY A 136 14.81 -2.21 -13.31
C GLY A 136 14.39 -0.76 -13.61
N PHE A 137 13.18 -0.36 -13.17
CA PHE A 137 12.75 1.03 -13.30
C PHE A 137 13.51 1.93 -12.32
N GLY A 138 14.27 2.88 -12.85
CA GLY A 138 15.12 3.79 -12.06
C GLY A 138 16.36 3.16 -11.41
N MET A 139 16.60 1.87 -11.63
CA MET A 139 17.70 1.10 -11.06
C MET A 139 18.03 -0.13 -11.91
N THR A 140 19.14 -0.81 -11.61
CA THR A 140 19.42 -2.14 -12.20
C THR A 140 18.45 -3.18 -11.66
N PRO A 141 17.88 -4.07 -12.50
CA PRO A 141 17.00 -5.15 -12.06
C PRO A 141 17.60 -5.99 -10.93
N ASN A 142 16.84 -6.23 -9.89
CA ASN A 142 17.22 -7.07 -8.75
C ASN A 142 16.08 -7.99 -8.33
N PRO A 143 15.93 -9.18 -8.95
CA PRO A 143 14.85 -10.10 -8.60
C PRO A 143 14.89 -10.62 -7.15
N VAL A 144 16.07 -10.63 -6.51
CA VAL A 144 16.20 -11.05 -5.10
C VAL A 144 15.51 -10.04 -4.19
N GLU A 145 15.75 -8.74 -4.39
CA GLU A 145 15.06 -7.69 -3.63
C GLU A 145 13.58 -7.60 -4.01
N ALA A 146 13.24 -7.77 -5.29
CA ALA A 146 11.85 -7.82 -5.73
C ALA A 146 11.05 -8.90 -4.97
N ARG A 147 11.60 -10.11 -4.82
CA ARG A 147 10.98 -11.19 -4.06
C ARG A 147 10.72 -10.79 -2.61
N LYS A 148 11.69 -10.14 -1.95
CA LYS A 148 11.52 -9.71 -0.55
C LYS A 148 10.35 -8.74 -0.40
N TRP A 149 10.26 -7.75 -1.28
CA TRP A 149 9.18 -6.77 -1.24
C TRP A 149 7.83 -7.37 -1.62
N PHE A 150 7.78 -8.27 -2.62
CA PHE A 150 6.56 -9.04 -2.90
C PHE A 150 6.13 -9.90 -1.72
N ALA A 151 7.07 -10.55 -1.00
CA ALA A 151 6.74 -11.36 0.16
C ALA A 151 6.13 -10.52 1.29
N LEU A 152 6.63 -9.29 1.52
CA LEU A 152 6.06 -8.38 2.51
C LEU A 152 4.65 -7.92 2.12
N ALA A 153 4.42 -7.54 0.87
CA ALA A 153 3.08 -7.18 0.39
C ALA A 153 2.12 -8.38 0.40
N ALA A 154 2.59 -9.56 -0.02
CA ALA A 154 1.82 -10.81 0.02
C ALA A 154 1.40 -11.20 1.43
N ALA A 155 2.26 -10.99 2.43
CA ALA A 155 1.97 -11.21 3.84
C ALA A 155 0.94 -10.21 4.41
N GLN A 156 0.68 -9.11 3.73
CA GLN A 156 -0.40 -8.17 4.01
C GLN A 156 -1.69 -8.47 3.22
N GLY A 157 -1.70 -9.56 2.45
CA GLY A 157 -2.87 -10.03 1.71
C GLY A 157 -3.01 -9.45 0.30
N ASP A 158 -1.99 -8.78 -0.26
CA ASP A 158 -2.04 -8.26 -1.62
C ASP A 158 -2.05 -9.41 -2.67
N PRO A 159 -3.15 -9.61 -3.43
CA PRO A 159 -3.26 -10.74 -4.35
C PRO A 159 -2.33 -10.61 -5.56
N HIS A 160 -2.00 -9.38 -5.97
CA HIS A 160 -1.07 -9.15 -7.08
C HIS A 160 0.35 -9.51 -6.66
N ALA A 161 0.77 -9.13 -5.43
CA ALA A 161 2.06 -9.53 -4.87
C ALA A 161 2.16 -11.05 -4.71
N GLN A 162 1.11 -11.72 -4.22
CA GLN A 162 1.04 -13.18 -4.10
C GLN A 162 1.22 -13.87 -5.46
N ARG A 163 0.53 -13.38 -6.51
CA ARG A 163 0.69 -13.89 -7.88
C ARG A 163 2.13 -13.71 -8.39
N HIS A 164 2.72 -12.53 -8.20
CA HIS A 164 4.10 -12.29 -8.60
C HIS A 164 5.07 -13.19 -7.85
N LEU A 165 4.89 -13.34 -6.54
CA LEU A 165 5.72 -14.23 -5.71
C LEU A 165 5.63 -15.68 -6.19
N GLY A 166 4.42 -16.18 -6.47
CA GLY A 166 4.21 -17.49 -7.09
C GLY A 166 4.93 -17.63 -8.43
N THR A 167 4.89 -16.60 -9.27
CA THR A 167 5.59 -16.58 -10.56
C THR A 167 7.12 -16.59 -10.39
N LEU A 168 7.67 -15.89 -9.41
CA LEU A 168 9.10 -15.91 -9.11
C LEU A 168 9.56 -17.31 -8.68
N TYR A 169 8.80 -17.98 -7.82
CA TYR A 169 9.07 -19.38 -7.43
C TYR A 169 8.92 -20.36 -8.60
N ALA A 170 7.94 -20.17 -9.49
CA ALA A 170 7.74 -21.01 -10.66
C ALA A 170 8.93 -20.94 -11.63
N LYS A 171 9.50 -19.74 -11.80
CA LYS A 171 10.61 -19.48 -12.74
C LYS A 171 12.00 -19.57 -12.12
N GLY A 172 12.12 -19.59 -10.79
CA GLY A 172 13.42 -19.52 -10.10
C GLY A 172 14.07 -18.14 -10.23
N LEU A 173 13.28 -17.05 -10.31
CA LEU A 173 13.81 -15.69 -10.43
C LEU A 173 14.05 -15.09 -9.06
N GLY A 174 15.32 -14.81 -8.74
CA GLY A 174 15.71 -14.28 -7.43
C GLY A 174 15.56 -15.25 -6.26
N VAL A 175 15.23 -16.52 -6.56
CA VAL A 175 15.02 -17.59 -5.58
C VAL A 175 15.22 -18.94 -6.28
N LYS A 176 15.56 -19.99 -5.50
CA LYS A 176 15.54 -21.36 -6.04
C LYS A 176 14.13 -21.72 -6.47
N GLN A 177 13.98 -22.29 -7.68
CA GLN A 177 12.71 -22.77 -8.19
C GLN A 177 12.04 -23.74 -7.20
N ASN A 178 10.74 -23.49 -6.92
CA ASN A 178 9.94 -24.34 -6.04
C ASN A 178 8.49 -24.35 -6.52
N LYS A 179 8.09 -25.41 -7.22
CA LYS A 179 6.75 -25.54 -7.80
C LYS A 179 5.65 -25.63 -6.74
N VAL A 180 5.93 -26.18 -5.56
CA VAL A 180 4.95 -26.28 -4.46
C VAL A 180 4.64 -24.90 -3.89
N LEU A 181 5.67 -24.09 -3.61
CA LEU A 181 5.46 -22.69 -3.19
C LEU A 181 4.82 -21.84 -4.28
N ALA A 182 5.22 -22.06 -5.53
CA ALA A 182 4.62 -21.38 -6.67
C ALA A 182 3.11 -21.64 -6.76
N TYR A 183 2.72 -22.92 -6.69
CA TYR A 183 1.31 -23.31 -6.70
C TYR A 183 0.55 -22.72 -5.51
N MET A 184 1.10 -22.83 -4.30
CA MET A 184 0.51 -22.29 -3.06
C MET A 184 0.17 -20.81 -3.22
N TRP A 185 1.13 -19.97 -3.60
CA TRP A 185 0.93 -18.54 -3.73
C TRP A 185 -0.04 -18.17 -4.86
N LEU A 186 0.02 -18.86 -6.00
CA LEU A 186 -0.92 -18.65 -7.11
C LEU A 186 -2.34 -19.05 -6.73
N ASP A 187 -2.52 -20.14 -5.96
CA ASP A 187 -3.83 -20.62 -5.52
C ASP A 187 -4.46 -19.64 -4.51
N ILE A 188 -3.65 -19.11 -3.58
CA ILE A 188 -4.10 -18.05 -2.66
C ILE A 188 -4.54 -16.81 -3.45
N ALA A 189 -3.72 -16.31 -4.37
CA ALA A 189 -4.05 -15.16 -5.21
C ALA A 189 -5.34 -15.36 -6.01
N ARG A 190 -5.52 -16.56 -6.60
CA ARG A 190 -6.75 -16.95 -7.31
C ARG A 190 -7.96 -16.91 -6.37
N GLY A 191 -7.82 -17.41 -5.13
CA GLY A 191 -8.86 -17.39 -4.11
C GLY A 191 -9.30 -15.98 -3.71
N LEU A 192 -8.40 -15.00 -3.83
CA LEU A 192 -8.67 -13.58 -3.60
C LEU A 192 -9.14 -12.83 -4.87
N GLY A 193 -9.43 -13.54 -5.95
CA GLY A 193 -9.99 -12.96 -7.18
C GLY A 193 -8.96 -12.55 -8.24
N GLU A 194 -7.66 -12.86 -8.07
CA GLU A 194 -6.63 -12.56 -9.06
C GLU A 194 -6.72 -13.53 -10.26
N GLN A 195 -7.51 -13.15 -11.26
CA GLN A 195 -7.82 -13.97 -12.42
C GLN A 195 -6.60 -14.33 -13.27
N SER A 196 -5.58 -13.46 -13.31
CA SER A 196 -4.37 -13.72 -14.08
C SER A 196 -3.50 -14.85 -13.48
N ALA A 197 -3.74 -15.24 -12.23
CA ALA A 197 -3.11 -16.41 -11.61
C ALA A 197 -3.62 -17.74 -12.19
N VAL A 198 -4.86 -17.80 -12.69
CA VAL A 198 -5.54 -19.03 -13.10
C VAL A 198 -4.77 -19.77 -14.21
N ARG A 199 -4.35 -19.03 -15.25
CA ARG A 199 -3.60 -19.63 -16.35
C ARG A 199 -2.27 -20.21 -15.91
N THR A 200 -1.50 -19.42 -15.14
CA THR A 200 -0.20 -19.87 -14.63
C THR A 200 -0.32 -21.07 -13.70
N LEU A 201 -1.40 -21.09 -12.89
CA LEU A 201 -1.71 -22.21 -12.00
C LEU A 201 -2.02 -23.49 -12.78
N ALA A 202 -2.81 -23.39 -13.85
CA ALA A 202 -3.13 -24.54 -14.73
C ALA A 202 -1.86 -25.09 -15.39
N GLU A 203 -1.08 -24.24 -16.05
CA GLU A 203 0.21 -24.61 -16.68
C GLU A 203 1.17 -25.28 -15.68
N LEU A 204 1.24 -24.76 -14.46
CA LEU A 204 2.09 -25.31 -13.40
C LEU A 204 1.61 -26.69 -12.94
N SER A 205 0.29 -26.86 -12.78
CA SER A 205 -0.32 -28.12 -12.31
C SER A 205 -0.06 -29.29 -13.26
N GLU A 206 -0.01 -29.05 -14.58
CA GLU A 206 0.32 -30.07 -15.58
C GLU A 206 1.73 -30.67 -15.40
N THR A 207 2.63 -29.90 -14.76
CA THR A 207 4.03 -30.29 -14.53
C THR A 207 4.29 -30.83 -13.13
N MET A 208 3.26 -30.99 -12.29
CA MET A 208 3.36 -31.44 -10.90
C MET A 208 2.69 -32.81 -10.70
N SER A 209 3.18 -33.58 -9.72
CA SER A 209 2.47 -34.79 -9.29
C SER A 209 1.22 -34.40 -8.45
N LYS A 210 0.24 -35.28 -8.41
CA LYS A 210 -0.98 -35.08 -7.60
C LYS A 210 -0.66 -34.81 -6.12
N GLU A 211 0.31 -35.53 -5.58
CA GLU A 211 0.77 -35.39 -4.19
C GLU A 211 1.37 -33.98 -3.95
N SER A 212 2.14 -33.47 -4.92
CA SER A 212 2.71 -32.11 -4.84
C SER A 212 1.64 -31.03 -4.90
N VAL A 213 0.60 -31.21 -5.72
CA VAL A 213 -0.55 -30.30 -5.79
C VAL A 213 -1.33 -30.33 -4.47
N THR A 214 -1.65 -31.52 -3.94
CA THR A 214 -2.33 -31.65 -2.63
C THR A 214 -1.54 -30.97 -1.53
N ARG A 215 -0.22 -31.20 -1.46
CA ARG A 215 0.65 -30.54 -0.48
C ARG A 215 0.62 -29.02 -0.62
N ALA A 216 0.63 -28.49 -1.83
CA ALA A 216 0.57 -27.03 -2.05
C ALA A 216 -0.76 -26.44 -1.59
N GLN A 217 -1.89 -27.13 -1.81
CA GLN A 217 -3.23 -26.72 -1.34
C GLN A 217 -3.33 -26.75 0.19
N GLU A 218 -2.76 -27.75 0.84
CA GLU A 218 -2.68 -27.81 2.31
C GLU A 218 -1.86 -26.64 2.87
N LEU A 219 -0.73 -26.32 2.20
CA LEU A 219 0.08 -25.16 2.56
C LEU A 219 -0.69 -23.86 2.37
N ALA A 220 -1.44 -23.70 1.27
CA ALA A 220 -2.27 -22.53 1.03
C ALA A 220 -3.32 -22.36 2.14
N THR A 221 -4.02 -23.43 2.51
CA THR A 221 -5.00 -23.41 3.61
C THR A 221 -4.38 -22.99 4.93
N ARG A 222 -3.21 -23.53 5.28
CA ARG A 222 -2.49 -23.13 6.51
C ARG A 222 -1.99 -21.69 6.45
N CYS A 223 -1.49 -21.25 5.30
CA CYS A 223 -1.02 -19.89 5.10
C CYS A 223 -2.16 -18.87 5.29
N ILE A 224 -3.33 -19.14 4.71
CA ILE A 224 -4.54 -18.32 4.88
C ILE A 224 -4.97 -18.30 6.35
N ALA A 225 -5.04 -19.46 7.00
CA ALA A 225 -5.41 -19.57 8.42
C ALA A 225 -4.47 -18.80 9.34
N ASN A 226 -3.20 -18.64 8.95
CA ASN A 226 -2.19 -17.84 9.67
C ASN A 226 -2.08 -16.39 9.15
N SER A 227 -3.12 -15.86 8.52
CA SER A 227 -3.16 -14.50 8.00
C SER A 227 -1.93 -14.17 7.13
N TYR A 228 -1.54 -15.11 6.28
CA TYR A 228 -0.40 -15.03 5.34
C TYR A 228 1.00 -14.90 5.98
N GLN A 229 1.13 -15.14 7.30
CA GLN A 229 2.41 -15.04 7.99
C GLN A 229 3.17 -16.37 7.98
N GLY A 230 4.50 -16.30 7.77
CA GLY A 230 5.38 -17.46 7.85
C GLY A 230 5.15 -18.55 6.79
N CYS A 231 4.45 -18.25 5.70
CA CYS A 231 4.04 -19.23 4.69
C CYS A 231 5.21 -19.93 3.99
N GLU A 232 6.36 -19.27 3.85
CA GLU A 232 7.56 -19.82 3.22
C GLU A 232 8.41 -20.70 4.16
N ALA A 233 8.20 -20.59 5.47
CA ALA A 233 8.98 -21.32 6.47
C ALA A 233 8.51 -22.78 6.68
N ALA A 234 7.40 -23.17 6.08
CA ALA A 234 6.75 -24.47 6.30
C ALA A 234 7.25 -25.60 5.38
N ILE A 235 8.41 -25.41 4.68
CA ILE A 235 8.90 -26.37 3.68
C ILE A 235 10.32 -26.84 3.99
#